data_b2bc4b99f3b0a8f00754ff7daa87a591
#
_entry.id   b2bc4b99f3b0a8f00754ff7daa87a591
#
_cell.length_a   1.000
_cell.length_b   1.000
_cell.length_c   1.000
_cell.angle_alpha   90.00
_cell.angle_beta   90.00
_cell.angle_gamma   90.00
#
_symmetry.space_group_name_H-M   'P 1'
#
loop_
_entity.id
_entity.type
_entity.pdbx_description
1 polymer ?
#
loop_
_entity_poly.entity_id
_entity_poly.type
_entity_poly.pdbx_seq_one_letter_code
_entity_poly.pdbx_strand_id
1 'polypeptide(L)'
;VWQRCMHQKITIKDCSAALTGLLLALNLPPEVPFWIPVIGGLFAIIVVKQLFGGLGQNFMNPALGARCFLLISFAGIMTNFSYNGFGGSFDATTSATPLAALKAGEVVNLKAMFLGNTAGTIGETSALLLLVGGVYLIAKKIISWRIPVCYIVTLGLFVLLFGGHGFDMTYLAEQLCGGGLMLGAFFMATDYVTSPITPKGQIVFGILLGILTGIFRLFGGSAEGVSYAIIFCNLLVPLIERVTTPTAFGKGGKK
;
A
#
# COMPACT_ATOMS: atom_id res chain seq x y z
N VAL A 1 -23.77 -11.39 -8.26
CA VAL A 1 -23.85 -12.49 -9.25
C VAL A 1 -23.07 -13.70 -8.75
N TRP A 2 -21.74 -13.63 -8.51
CA TRP A 2 -20.89 -14.74 -8.09
C TRP A 2 -21.46 -15.55 -6.91
N GLN A 3 -21.76 -14.90 -5.78
CA GLN A 3 -22.29 -15.56 -4.58
C GLN A 3 -23.61 -16.30 -4.84
N ARG A 4 -24.46 -15.74 -5.71
CA ARG A 4 -25.71 -16.39 -6.11
C ARG A 4 -25.47 -17.62 -6.98
N CYS A 5 -24.53 -17.54 -7.93
CA CYS A 5 -24.15 -18.69 -8.78
C CYS A 5 -23.52 -19.83 -7.97
N MET A 6 -22.74 -19.50 -6.94
CA MET A 6 -22.05 -20.47 -6.08
C MET A 6 -22.87 -20.87 -4.85
N HIS A 7 -24.16 -20.52 -4.79
CA HIS A 7 -25.07 -20.80 -3.67
C HIS A 7 -24.53 -20.33 -2.30
N GLN A 8 -23.71 -19.28 -2.29
CA GLN A 8 -23.15 -18.70 -1.07
C GLN A 8 -24.09 -17.61 -0.50
N LYS A 9 -23.93 -17.34 0.82
CA LYS A 9 -24.67 -16.27 1.49
C LYS A 9 -24.31 -14.91 0.85
N ILE A 10 -25.33 -14.14 0.49
CA ILE A 10 -25.15 -12.81 -0.12
C ILE A 10 -24.71 -11.81 0.95
N THR A 11 -23.51 -11.24 0.82
CA THR A 11 -22.90 -10.31 1.78
C THR A 11 -22.74 -8.88 1.21
N ILE A 12 -23.59 -8.47 0.25
CA ILE A 12 -23.49 -7.15 -0.39
C ILE A 12 -23.64 -5.99 0.63
N LYS A 13 -24.41 -6.22 1.70
CA LYS A 13 -24.68 -5.21 2.73
C LYS A 13 -23.49 -4.86 3.63
N ASP A 14 -22.41 -5.66 3.60
CA ASP A 14 -21.20 -5.42 4.41
C ASP A 14 -20.29 -4.31 3.83
N CYS A 15 -20.60 -3.79 2.65
CA CYS A 15 -19.85 -2.77 1.91
C CYS A 15 -18.36 -3.10 1.67
N SER A 16 -17.92 -4.31 1.98
CA SER A 16 -16.51 -4.70 1.88
C SER A 16 -16.00 -4.72 0.43
N ALA A 17 -16.88 -5.02 -0.54
CA ALA A 17 -16.55 -4.94 -1.96
C ALA A 17 -16.40 -3.48 -2.42
N ALA A 18 -17.25 -2.58 -1.92
CA ALA A 18 -17.16 -1.16 -2.19
C ALA A 18 -15.85 -0.55 -1.65
N LEU A 19 -15.47 -0.93 -0.42
CA LEU A 19 -14.19 -0.52 0.17
C LEU A 19 -13.00 -1.03 -0.65
N THR A 20 -13.03 -2.30 -1.08
CA THR A 20 -11.98 -2.86 -1.94
C THR A 20 -11.88 -2.10 -3.27
N GLY A 21 -13.02 -1.78 -3.89
CA GLY A 21 -13.08 -0.99 -5.12
C GLY A 21 -12.54 0.44 -4.93
N LEU A 22 -12.89 1.09 -3.82
CA LEU A 22 -12.38 2.42 -3.48
C LEU A 22 -10.86 2.41 -3.29
N LEU A 23 -10.33 1.47 -2.51
CA LEU A 23 -8.89 1.33 -2.30
C LEU A 23 -8.16 1.03 -3.61
N LEU A 24 -8.74 0.20 -4.49
CA LEU A 24 -8.18 -0.04 -5.82
C LEU A 24 -8.18 1.25 -6.64
N ALA A 25 -9.29 1.98 -6.71
CA ALA A 25 -9.40 3.23 -7.46
C ALA A 25 -8.36 4.27 -7.01
N LEU A 26 -8.13 4.40 -5.70
CA LEU A 26 -7.09 5.28 -5.15
C LEU A 26 -5.67 4.89 -5.59
N ASN A 27 -5.46 3.64 -6.00
CA ASN A 27 -4.18 3.14 -6.48
C ASN A 27 -4.02 3.16 -8.01
N LEU A 28 -4.97 3.71 -8.74
CA LEU A 28 -4.92 3.82 -10.20
C LEU A 28 -4.44 5.21 -10.64
N PRO A 29 -3.78 5.31 -11.81
CA PRO A 29 -3.54 6.58 -12.47
C PRO A 29 -4.87 7.27 -12.81
N PRO A 30 -4.93 8.63 -12.85
CA PRO A 30 -6.18 9.35 -13.07
C PRO A 30 -6.79 9.14 -14.47
N GLU A 31 -5.99 8.89 -15.49
CA GLU A 31 -6.42 8.77 -16.89
C GLU A 31 -6.60 7.33 -17.37
N VAL A 32 -6.76 6.37 -16.45
CA VAL A 32 -6.96 4.97 -16.85
C VAL A 32 -8.29 4.79 -17.58
N PRO A 33 -8.33 4.06 -18.72
CA PRO A 33 -9.59 3.68 -19.36
C PRO A 33 -10.51 2.90 -18.41
N PHE A 34 -11.81 3.14 -18.45
CA PHE A 34 -12.79 2.55 -17.52
C PHE A 34 -12.81 1.02 -17.45
N TRP A 35 -12.37 0.34 -18.49
CA TRP A 35 -12.33 -1.13 -18.50
C TRP A 35 -11.21 -1.70 -17.58
N ILE A 36 -10.13 -0.94 -17.36
CA ILE A 36 -9.02 -1.35 -16.44
C ILE A 36 -9.51 -1.48 -14.99
N PRO A 37 -10.15 -0.46 -14.36
CA PRO A 37 -10.73 -0.60 -13.03
C PRO A 37 -11.74 -1.74 -12.93
N VAL A 38 -12.52 -1.99 -13.99
CA VAL A 38 -13.50 -3.10 -14.02
C VAL A 38 -12.79 -4.45 -13.95
N ILE A 39 -11.78 -4.68 -14.78
CA ILE A 39 -10.98 -5.91 -14.75
C ILE A 39 -10.27 -6.07 -13.40
N GLY A 40 -9.65 -5.00 -12.89
CA GLY A 40 -9.01 -5.01 -11.58
C GLY A 40 -9.99 -5.32 -10.45
N GLY A 41 -11.17 -4.70 -10.47
CA GLY A 41 -12.22 -4.96 -9.49
C GLY A 41 -12.76 -6.39 -9.54
N LEU A 42 -12.96 -6.94 -10.73
CA LEU A 42 -13.33 -8.36 -10.91
C LEU A 42 -12.25 -9.28 -10.35
N PHE A 43 -10.99 -9.02 -10.66
CA PHE A 43 -9.87 -9.78 -10.12
C PHE A 43 -9.80 -9.70 -8.59
N ALA A 44 -9.87 -8.48 -8.01
CA ALA A 44 -9.85 -8.27 -6.56
C ALA A 44 -10.94 -9.05 -5.84
N ILE A 45 -12.19 -8.96 -6.36
CA ILE A 45 -13.35 -9.53 -5.67
C ILE A 45 -13.48 -11.03 -5.95
N ILE A 46 -13.35 -11.48 -7.20
CA ILE A 46 -13.57 -12.89 -7.54
C ILE A 46 -12.34 -13.70 -7.15
N VAL A 47 -11.15 -13.33 -7.66
CA VAL A 47 -9.95 -14.16 -7.52
C VAL A 47 -9.39 -14.06 -6.11
N VAL A 48 -9.14 -12.84 -5.60
CA VAL A 48 -8.43 -12.67 -4.33
C VAL A 48 -9.36 -12.86 -3.13
N LYS A 49 -10.64 -12.48 -3.24
CA LYS A 49 -11.55 -12.51 -2.10
C LYS A 49 -12.51 -13.70 -2.11
N GLN A 50 -13.29 -13.90 -3.17
CA GLN A 50 -14.39 -14.88 -3.17
C GLN A 50 -13.92 -16.33 -3.35
N LEU A 51 -12.88 -16.59 -4.15
CA LEU A 51 -12.34 -17.94 -4.32
C LEU A 51 -11.79 -18.54 -3.03
N PHE A 52 -11.32 -17.69 -2.11
CA PHE A 52 -10.77 -18.12 -0.81
C PHE A 52 -11.81 -18.16 0.33
N GLY A 53 -13.08 -17.89 0.04
CA GLY A 53 -14.17 -17.98 1.03
C GLY A 53 -14.84 -16.67 1.38
N GLY A 54 -14.43 -15.55 0.81
CA GLY A 54 -15.05 -14.24 0.99
C GLY A 54 -14.39 -13.38 2.08
N LEU A 55 -15.19 -12.60 2.80
CA LEU A 55 -14.71 -11.69 3.83
C LEU A 55 -14.00 -12.45 4.97
N GLY A 56 -12.79 -12.06 5.29
CA GLY A 56 -12.01 -12.64 6.37
C GLY A 56 -11.16 -13.86 5.99
N GLN A 57 -11.23 -14.34 4.73
CA GLN A 57 -10.51 -15.54 4.27
C GLN A 57 -9.46 -15.22 3.19
N ASN A 58 -9.30 -13.95 2.80
CA ASN A 58 -8.32 -13.57 1.81
C ASN A 58 -6.89 -13.65 2.36
N PHE A 59 -5.98 -14.24 1.58
CA PHE A 59 -4.57 -14.43 1.96
C PHE A 59 -3.69 -13.21 1.72
N MET A 60 -4.18 -12.22 0.95
CA MET A 60 -3.54 -10.93 0.71
C MET A 60 -4.58 -9.82 0.58
N ASN A 61 -4.14 -8.58 0.65
CA ASN A 61 -5.01 -7.42 0.43
C ASN A 61 -5.56 -7.43 -1.01
N PRO A 62 -6.91 -7.48 -1.20
CA PRO A 62 -7.51 -7.65 -2.53
C PRO A 62 -7.24 -6.46 -3.47
N ALA A 63 -7.23 -5.23 -2.95
CA ALA A 63 -6.97 -4.04 -3.77
C ALA A 63 -5.54 -4.02 -4.28
N LEU A 64 -4.56 -4.36 -3.43
CA LEU A 64 -3.16 -4.45 -3.81
C LEU A 64 -2.88 -5.62 -4.75
N GLY A 65 -3.52 -6.78 -4.51
CA GLY A 65 -3.45 -7.92 -5.42
C GLY A 65 -3.91 -7.56 -6.84
N ALA A 66 -5.03 -6.83 -6.94
CA ALA A 66 -5.50 -6.34 -8.23
C ALA A 66 -4.57 -5.28 -8.83
N ARG A 67 -4.04 -4.34 -8.02
CA ARG A 67 -3.05 -3.37 -8.51
C ARG A 67 -1.82 -4.06 -9.11
N CYS A 68 -1.26 -5.05 -8.42
CA CYS A 68 -0.11 -5.78 -8.93
C CYS A 68 -0.42 -6.57 -10.20
N PHE A 69 -1.59 -7.21 -10.26
CA PHE A 69 -2.08 -7.86 -11.47
C PHE A 69 -2.17 -6.88 -12.65
N LEU A 70 -2.75 -5.70 -12.44
CA LEU A 70 -2.86 -4.66 -13.48
C LEU A 70 -1.50 -4.09 -13.89
N LEU A 71 -0.58 -3.88 -12.94
CA LEU A 71 0.78 -3.43 -13.21
C LEU A 71 1.57 -4.42 -14.09
N ILE A 72 1.40 -5.71 -13.86
CA ILE A 72 2.07 -6.75 -14.64
C ILE A 72 1.42 -6.90 -16.01
N SER A 73 0.08 -6.87 -16.08
CA SER A 73 -0.65 -7.12 -17.33
C SER A 73 -0.72 -5.90 -18.25
N PHE A 74 -0.78 -4.69 -17.70
CA PHE A 74 -1.02 -3.44 -18.41
C PHE A 74 -0.03 -2.34 -17.99
N ALA A 75 1.25 -2.69 -17.89
CA ALA A 75 2.30 -1.80 -17.38
C ALA A 75 2.29 -0.42 -18.05
N GLY A 76 2.20 -0.36 -19.37
CA GLY A 76 2.23 0.91 -20.11
C GLY A 76 1.08 1.87 -19.78
N ILE A 77 -0.10 1.34 -19.42
CA ILE A 77 -1.25 2.15 -18.98
C ILE A 77 -1.11 2.53 -17.51
N MET A 78 -0.67 1.59 -16.68
CA MET A 78 -0.58 1.77 -15.23
C MET A 78 0.59 2.65 -14.76
N THR A 79 1.57 2.89 -15.62
CA THR A 79 2.74 3.75 -15.35
C THR A 79 2.68 5.10 -16.07
N ASN A 80 1.61 5.37 -16.81
CA ASN A 80 1.41 6.65 -17.46
C ASN A 80 0.67 7.62 -16.52
N PHE A 81 1.40 8.62 -16.03
CA PHE A 81 0.86 9.65 -15.16
C PHE A 81 0.86 10.98 -15.91
N SER A 82 -0.31 11.43 -16.34
CA SER A 82 -0.52 12.78 -16.80
C SER A 82 -0.93 13.68 -15.64
N TYR A 83 -0.35 14.83 -15.57
CA TYR A 83 -0.59 15.79 -14.51
C TYR A 83 -1.12 17.11 -15.08
N ASN A 84 -2.36 17.42 -14.77
CA ASN A 84 -2.97 18.72 -15.02
C ASN A 84 -2.91 19.52 -13.72
N GLY A 85 -1.88 20.37 -13.54
CA GLY A 85 -1.70 21.15 -12.32
C GLY A 85 -2.93 21.96 -11.91
N PHE A 86 -3.11 22.21 -10.62
CA PHE A 86 -4.07 23.18 -10.10
C PHE A 86 -3.72 24.58 -10.66
N GLY A 87 -4.35 24.98 -11.74
CA GLY A 87 -4.09 26.31 -12.33
C GLY A 87 -4.26 26.42 -13.85
N GLY A 88 -4.74 25.42 -14.52
CA GLY A 88 -5.43 25.58 -15.80
C GLY A 88 -4.58 25.93 -17.03
N SER A 89 -3.45 25.31 -17.27
CA SER A 89 -2.98 25.13 -18.63
C SER A 89 -3.32 23.70 -19.08
N PHE A 90 -4.05 23.60 -20.19
CA PHE A 90 -4.57 22.34 -20.72
C PHE A 90 -3.50 21.45 -21.40
N ASP A 91 -2.23 21.69 -21.19
CA ASP A 91 -1.15 20.84 -21.68
C ASP A 91 -0.88 19.74 -20.65
N ALA A 92 -1.48 18.57 -20.90
CA ALA A 92 -1.17 17.35 -20.17
C ALA A 92 0.29 16.95 -20.47
N THR A 93 1.19 17.32 -19.58
CA THR A 93 2.57 16.83 -19.66
C THR A 93 2.65 15.49 -18.95
N THR A 94 3.02 14.45 -19.69
CA THR A 94 3.37 13.16 -19.09
C THR A 94 4.65 13.37 -18.30
N SER A 95 4.53 13.34 -16.96
CA SER A 95 5.67 13.53 -16.06
C SER A 95 5.97 12.24 -15.30
N ALA A 96 7.25 12.02 -15.01
CA ALA A 96 7.65 10.95 -14.10
C ALA A 96 7.05 11.18 -12.71
N THR A 97 6.73 10.11 -11.98
CA THR A 97 6.36 10.27 -10.55
C THR A 97 7.51 10.87 -9.78
N PRO A 98 7.24 11.66 -8.71
CA PRO A 98 8.31 12.28 -7.92
C PRO A 98 9.37 11.29 -7.46
N LEU A 99 8.96 10.06 -7.14
CA LEU A 99 9.89 9.01 -6.73
C LEU A 99 10.75 8.49 -7.90
N ALA A 100 10.21 8.44 -9.11
CA ALA A 100 10.98 8.08 -10.31
C ALA A 100 11.97 9.19 -10.68
N ALA A 101 11.56 10.46 -10.59
CA ALA A 101 12.43 11.63 -10.78
C ALA A 101 13.57 11.66 -9.75
N LEU A 102 13.26 11.41 -8.47
CA LEU A 102 14.24 11.30 -7.40
C LEU A 102 15.27 10.18 -7.67
N LYS A 103 14.82 9.04 -8.17
CA LYS A 103 15.69 7.92 -8.56
C LYS A 103 16.58 8.25 -9.77
N ALA A 104 16.11 9.11 -10.67
CA ALA A 104 16.90 9.65 -11.78
C ALA A 104 17.89 10.75 -11.35
N GLY A 105 17.89 11.17 -10.08
CA GLY A 105 18.74 12.23 -9.55
C GLY A 105 18.19 13.65 -9.81
N GLU A 106 16.92 13.78 -10.17
CA GLU A 106 16.28 15.07 -10.40
C GLU A 106 15.83 15.70 -9.08
N VAL A 107 15.83 17.03 -9.02
CA VAL A 107 15.35 17.77 -7.83
C VAL A 107 13.83 17.76 -7.80
N VAL A 108 13.28 17.31 -6.69
CA VAL A 108 11.82 17.21 -6.49
C VAL A 108 11.37 18.29 -5.49
N ASN A 109 10.18 18.83 -5.69
CA ASN A 109 9.60 19.81 -4.78
C ASN A 109 8.87 19.13 -3.62
N LEU A 110 9.53 19.02 -2.47
CA LEU A 110 8.97 18.41 -1.26
C LEU A 110 7.63 19.04 -0.82
N LYS A 111 7.49 20.38 -0.94
CA LYS A 111 6.23 21.07 -0.59
C LYS A 111 5.07 20.64 -1.49
N ALA A 112 5.36 20.47 -2.78
CA ALA A 112 4.37 20.00 -3.74
C ALA A 112 3.92 18.55 -3.43
N MET A 113 4.86 17.66 -3.07
CA MET A 113 4.56 16.29 -2.65
C MET A 113 3.73 16.23 -1.36
N PHE A 114 4.05 17.10 -0.40
CA PHE A 114 3.33 17.15 0.86
C PHE A 114 1.90 17.64 0.70
N LEU A 115 1.69 18.68 -0.12
CA LEU A 115 0.36 19.27 -0.37
C LEU A 115 -0.47 18.50 -1.41
N GLY A 116 0.17 17.76 -2.31
CA GLY A 116 -0.54 16.96 -3.32
C GLY A 116 -0.54 17.54 -4.73
N ASN A 117 0.38 18.45 -5.04
CA ASN A 117 0.53 19.05 -6.37
C ASN A 117 1.61 18.33 -7.18
N THR A 118 1.45 17.00 -7.35
CA THR A 118 2.43 16.12 -8.00
C THR A 118 1.75 15.05 -8.84
N ALA A 119 2.46 14.54 -9.85
CA ALA A 119 2.01 13.40 -10.63
C ALA A 119 2.06 12.11 -9.79
N GLY A 120 1.00 11.31 -9.87
CA GLY A 120 0.91 10.05 -9.13
C GLY A 120 -0.46 9.40 -9.26
N THR A 121 -0.69 8.33 -8.51
CA THR A 121 -2.02 7.72 -8.43
C THR A 121 -2.99 8.62 -7.68
N ILE A 122 -4.30 8.44 -7.89
CA ILE A 122 -5.35 9.30 -7.33
C ILE A 122 -5.21 9.46 -5.81
N GLY A 123 -4.86 8.39 -5.10
CA GLY A 123 -4.83 8.36 -3.63
C GLY A 123 -3.47 8.63 -3.00
N GLU A 124 -2.40 8.84 -3.76
CA GLU A 124 -1.05 9.03 -3.18
C GLU A 124 -0.48 10.44 -3.38
N THR A 125 -1.25 11.34 -3.99
CA THR A 125 -0.77 12.68 -4.33
C THR A 125 -0.48 13.54 -3.10
N SER A 126 -1.31 13.51 -2.05
CA SER A 126 -1.15 14.35 -0.86
C SER A 126 -0.75 13.53 0.38
N ALA A 127 0.52 13.61 0.76
CA ALA A 127 1.01 12.99 1.99
C ALA A 127 0.34 13.57 3.25
N LEU A 128 0.02 14.89 3.25
CA LEU A 128 -0.65 15.55 4.38
C LEU A 128 -2.04 14.97 4.65
N LEU A 129 -2.89 14.85 3.62
CA LEU A 129 -4.26 14.35 3.78
C LEU A 129 -4.26 12.88 4.22
N LEU A 130 -3.34 12.06 3.70
CA LEU A 130 -3.18 10.68 4.12
C LEU A 130 -2.73 10.56 5.58
N LEU A 131 -1.82 11.42 6.01
CA LEU A 131 -1.35 11.47 7.39
C LEU A 131 -2.48 11.89 8.34
N VAL A 132 -3.26 12.92 8.00
CA VAL A 132 -4.43 13.35 8.78
C VAL A 132 -5.46 12.22 8.88
N GLY A 133 -5.78 11.56 7.77
CA GLY A 133 -6.66 10.39 7.76
C GLY A 133 -6.13 9.23 8.60
N GLY A 134 -4.84 8.92 8.49
CA GLY A 134 -4.18 7.87 9.27
C GLY A 134 -4.20 8.16 10.78
N VAL A 135 -3.87 9.38 11.17
CA VAL A 135 -3.95 9.83 12.58
C VAL A 135 -5.37 9.75 13.12
N TYR A 136 -6.37 10.15 12.32
CA TYR A 136 -7.78 9.99 12.69
C TYR A 136 -8.16 8.53 12.96
N LEU A 137 -7.74 7.60 12.09
CA LEU A 137 -8.02 6.17 12.28
C LEU A 137 -7.33 5.61 13.55
N ILE A 138 -6.10 6.05 13.86
CA ILE A 138 -5.40 5.68 15.09
C ILE A 138 -6.12 6.26 16.31
N ALA A 139 -6.50 7.54 16.30
CA ALA A 139 -7.21 8.21 17.39
C ALA A 139 -8.55 7.54 17.69
N LYS A 140 -9.27 7.09 16.65
CA LYS A 140 -10.51 6.30 16.80
C LYS A 140 -10.27 4.84 17.17
N LYS A 141 -9.00 4.41 17.32
CA LYS A 141 -8.61 3.01 17.62
C LYS A 141 -9.12 2.00 16.57
N ILE A 142 -9.35 2.46 15.34
CA ILE A 142 -9.73 1.60 14.22
C ILE A 142 -8.52 0.80 13.76
N ILE A 143 -7.33 1.42 13.71
CA ILE A 143 -6.08 0.75 13.35
C ILE A 143 -5.06 0.82 14.49
N SER A 144 -4.16 -0.18 14.54
CA SER A 144 -3.03 -0.19 15.47
C SER A 144 -1.92 0.75 14.97
N TRP A 145 -1.43 1.64 15.82
CA TRP A 145 -0.31 2.53 15.51
C TRP A 145 1.02 1.80 15.26
N ARG A 146 1.15 0.55 15.74
CA ARG A 146 2.40 -0.24 15.68
C ARG A 146 2.86 -0.48 14.25
N ILE A 147 1.95 -0.90 13.36
CA ILE A 147 2.30 -1.22 11.97
C ILE A 147 2.78 0.03 11.22
N PRO A 148 2.01 1.14 11.13
CA PRO A 148 2.45 2.33 10.41
C PRO A 148 3.74 2.93 10.95
N VAL A 149 3.87 3.03 12.28
CA VAL A 149 5.06 3.62 12.90
C VAL A 149 6.30 2.76 12.65
N CYS A 150 6.23 1.44 12.90
CA CYS A 150 7.35 0.55 12.64
C CYS A 150 7.74 0.55 11.15
N TYR A 151 6.75 0.58 10.26
CA TYR A 151 6.99 0.62 8.82
C TYR A 151 7.74 1.88 8.39
N ILE A 152 7.22 3.06 8.76
CA ILE A 152 7.81 4.36 8.39
C ILE A 152 9.20 4.53 9.00
N VAL A 153 9.37 4.21 10.28
CA VAL A 153 10.66 4.32 10.98
C VAL A 153 11.69 3.38 10.36
N THR A 154 11.33 2.12 10.10
CA THR A 154 12.27 1.15 9.52
C THR A 154 12.66 1.54 8.10
N LEU A 155 11.71 2.00 7.27
CA LEU A 155 12.02 2.50 5.94
C LEU A 155 12.93 3.73 6.01
N GLY A 156 12.64 4.66 6.92
CA GLY A 156 13.47 5.85 7.12
C GLY A 156 14.91 5.50 7.51
N LEU A 157 15.07 4.58 8.46
CA LEU A 157 16.40 4.08 8.84
C LEU A 157 17.11 3.39 7.67
N PHE A 158 16.38 2.57 6.90
CA PHE A 158 16.93 1.88 5.74
C PHE A 158 17.41 2.88 4.66
N VAL A 159 16.63 3.92 4.38
CA VAL A 159 16.99 4.98 3.43
C VAL A 159 18.22 5.76 3.91
N LEU A 160 18.31 6.10 5.19
CA LEU A 160 19.48 6.79 5.75
C LEU A 160 20.77 5.95 5.67
N LEU A 161 20.66 4.63 5.88
CA LEU A 161 21.82 3.75 5.87
C LEU A 161 22.27 3.37 4.46
N PHE A 162 21.33 3.14 3.54
CA PHE A 162 21.61 2.56 2.23
C PHE A 162 21.31 3.50 1.06
N GLY A 163 20.72 4.68 1.30
CA GLY A 163 20.31 5.61 0.24
C GLY A 163 21.46 6.33 -0.47
N GLY A 164 22.71 6.25 0.05
CA GLY A 164 23.87 6.87 -0.60
C GLY A 164 24.00 8.39 -0.44
N HIS A 165 22.98 9.06 0.15
CA HIS A 165 22.95 10.52 0.37
C HIS A 165 23.32 10.92 1.81
N GLY A 166 23.85 9.99 2.62
CA GLY A 166 24.19 10.24 4.02
C GLY A 166 22.95 10.62 4.86
N PHE A 167 23.12 11.56 5.81
CA PHE A 167 22.03 12.04 6.67
C PHE A 167 21.27 13.23 6.07
N ASP A 168 20.92 13.16 4.77
CA ASP A 168 20.10 14.18 4.15
C ASP A 168 18.63 14.02 4.53
N MET A 169 18.16 14.94 5.40
CA MET A 169 16.76 14.95 5.87
C MET A 169 15.77 15.33 4.77
N THR A 170 16.20 16.06 3.74
CA THR A 170 15.35 16.43 2.61
C THR A 170 15.07 15.18 1.76
N TYR A 171 16.12 14.46 1.40
CA TYR A 171 16.00 13.18 0.69
C TYR A 171 15.15 12.16 1.45
N LEU A 172 15.34 12.06 2.78
CA LEU A 172 14.52 11.21 3.63
C LEU A 172 13.04 11.60 3.56
N ALA A 173 12.72 12.88 3.69
CA ALA A 173 11.34 13.38 3.64
C ALA A 173 10.69 13.13 2.27
N GLU A 174 11.42 13.31 1.18
CA GLU A 174 10.99 13.01 -0.18
C GLU A 174 10.68 11.53 -0.35
N GLN A 175 11.53 10.64 0.15
CA GLN A 175 11.30 9.20 0.16
C GLN A 175 10.09 8.80 1.01
N LEU A 176 9.84 9.46 2.13
CA LEU A 176 8.69 9.17 2.99
C LEU A 176 7.38 9.73 2.43
N CYS A 177 7.41 10.90 1.79
CA CYS A 177 6.21 11.52 1.20
C CYS A 177 5.84 10.95 -0.17
N GLY A 178 6.78 10.31 -0.86
CA GLY A 178 6.60 9.79 -2.22
C GLY A 178 6.14 8.34 -2.29
N GLY A 179 5.55 7.98 -3.44
CA GLY A 179 5.36 6.60 -3.89
C GLY A 179 4.41 5.76 -3.05
N GLY A 180 3.25 6.24 -2.70
CA GLY A 180 2.19 5.45 -2.07
C GLY A 180 2.50 4.92 -0.67
N LEU A 181 3.61 5.33 -0.05
CA LEU A 181 3.99 4.85 1.28
C LEU A 181 2.93 5.18 2.33
N MET A 182 2.46 6.43 2.36
CA MET A 182 1.47 6.87 3.35
C MET A 182 0.14 6.14 3.18
N LEU A 183 -0.34 5.99 1.94
CA LEU A 183 -1.53 5.19 1.64
C LEU A 183 -1.33 3.72 2.05
N GLY A 184 -0.19 3.14 1.69
CA GLY A 184 0.16 1.76 2.03
C GLY A 184 0.25 1.52 3.53
N ALA A 185 0.95 2.37 4.26
CA ALA A 185 1.22 2.19 5.69
C ALA A 185 -0.03 2.35 6.56
N PHE A 186 -0.88 3.34 6.29
CA PHE A 186 -2.04 3.64 7.12
C PHE A 186 -3.32 2.92 6.72
N PHE A 187 -3.54 2.67 5.42
CA PHE A 187 -4.83 2.19 4.91
C PHE A 187 -4.78 0.77 4.33
N MET A 188 -3.60 0.26 3.97
CA MET A 188 -3.48 -1.02 3.30
C MET A 188 -2.74 -2.09 4.11
N ALA A 189 -1.64 -1.73 4.76
CA ALA A 189 -0.89 -2.65 5.61
C ALA A 189 -1.60 -2.94 6.94
N THR A 190 -2.57 -2.11 7.32
CA THR A 190 -3.37 -2.24 8.55
C THR A 190 -4.69 -2.99 8.33
N ASP A 191 -4.86 -3.67 7.20
CA ASP A 191 -6.03 -4.50 6.95
C ASP A 191 -6.13 -5.63 7.97
N TYR A 192 -7.30 -5.75 8.64
CA TYR A 192 -7.52 -6.72 9.73
C TYR A 192 -7.32 -8.17 9.34
N VAL A 193 -7.60 -8.51 8.08
CA VAL A 193 -7.57 -9.90 7.60
C VAL A 193 -6.15 -10.34 7.27
N THR A 194 -5.34 -9.42 6.75
CA THR A 194 -4.03 -9.71 6.17
C THR A 194 -2.85 -9.21 7.00
N SER A 195 -3.13 -8.66 8.20
CA SER A 195 -2.10 -8.24 9.15
C SER A 195 -2.09 -9.11 10.42
N PRO A 196 -0.94 -9.22 11.12
CA PRO A 196 -0.83 -10.01 12.34
C PRO A 196 -1.72 -9.48 13.48
N ILE A 197 -2.35 -10.40 14.20
CA ILE A 197 -3.23 -10.09 15.35
C ILE A 197 -2.39 -9.72 16.59
N THR A 198 -1.23 -10.38 16.78
CA THR A 198 -0.40 -10.19 17.98
C THR A 198 0.37 -8.87 17.95
N PRO A 199 0.49 -8.15 19.08
CA PRO A 199 1.27 -6.90 19.14
C PRO A 199 2.73 -7.06 18.71
N LYS A 200 3.37 -8.18 19.06
CA LYS A 200 4.73 -8.51 18.64
C LYS A 200 4.80 -8.79 17.14
N GLY A 201 3.79 -9.51 16.60
CA GLY A 201 3.69 -9.78 15.17
C GLY A 201 3.52 -8.51 14.35
N GLN A 202 2.74 -7.53 14.84
CA GLN A 202 2.57 -6.23 14.18
C GLN A 202 3.89 -5.45 14.06
N ILE A 203 4.75 -5.50 15.10
CA ILE A 203 6.07 -4.87 15.06
C ILE A 203 6.97 -5.55 14.03
N VAL A 204 7.05 -6.89 14.08
CA VAL A 204 7.85 -7.67 13.13
C VAL A 204 7.37 -7.43 11.69
N PHE A 205 6.07 -7.44 11.47
CA PHE A 205 5.46 -7.17 10.18
C PHE A 205 5.81 -5.76 9.66
N GLY A 206 5.71 -4.72 10.51
CA GLY A 206 6.09 -3.35 10.15
C GLY A 206 7.59 -3.22 9.80
N ILE A 207 8.46 -3.89 10.53
CA ILE A 207 9.91 -3.93 10.25
C ILE A 207 10.18 -4.59 8.89
N LEU A 208 9.58 -5.75 8.62
CA LEU A 208 9.73 -6.45 7.35
C LEU A 208 9.23 -5.61 6.17
N LEU A 209 8.08 -4.93 6.34
CA LEU A 209 7.56 -3.99 5.34
C LEU A 209 8.55 -2.87 5.02
N GLY A 210 9.15 -2.27 6.06
CA GLY A 210 10.12 -1.18 5.89
C GLY A 210 11.36 -1.64 5.12
N ILE A 211 11.93 -2.78 5.49
CA ILE A 211 13.11 -3.35 4.84
C ILE A 211 12.81 -3.70 3.37
N LEU A 212 11.72 -4.44 3.11
CA LEU A 212 11.37 -4.85 1.74
C LEU A 212 11.06 -3.67 0.84
N THR A 213 10.32 -2.68 1.35
CA THR A 213 10.04 -1.45 0.59
C THR A 213 11.34 -0.70 0.28
N GLY A 214 12.26 -0.62 1.25
CA GLY A 214 13.57 -0.02 1.05
C GLY A 214 14.39 -0.74 -0.02
N ILE A 215 14.42 -2.07 0.01
CA ILE A 215 15.09 -2.89 -0.99
C ILE A 215 14.49 -2.64 -2.39
N PHE A 216 13.16 -2.69 -2.51
CA PHE A 216 12.50 -2.47 -3.80
C PHE A 216 12.72 -1.06 -4.35
N ARG A 217 12.74 -0.03 -3.49
CA ARG A 217 12.96 1.35 -3.90
C ARG A 217 14.40 1.65 -4.31
N LEU A 218 15.37 1.25 -3.49
CA LEU A 218 16.77 1.57 -3.73
C LEU A 218 17.42 0.64 -4.75
N PHE A 219 17.14 -0.65 -4.69
CA PHE A 219 17.80 -1.66 -5.52
C PHE A 219 16.89 -2.24 -6.61
N GLY A 220 15.57 -2.08 -6.52
CA GLY A 220 14.62 -2.59 -7.50
C GLY A 220 14.57 -1.76 -8.78
N GLY A 221 14.09 -2.37 -9.86
CA GLY A 221 13.86 -1.68 -11.14
C GLY A 221 12.70 -0.68 -11.14
N SER A 222 11.72 -0.87 -10.24
CA SER A 222 10.57 0.02 -10.07
C SER A 222 10.78 0.97 -8.90
N ALA A 223 10.38 2.23 -9.05
CA ALA A 223 10.38 3.19 -7.97
C ALA A 223 9.30 2.87 -6.90
N GLU A 224 8.21 2.19 -7.30
CA GLU A 224 7.06 1.88 -6.47
C GLU A 224 7.10 0.43 -5.95
N GLY A 225 7.72 0.22 -4.80
CA GLY A 225 7.83 -1.12 -4.17
C GLY A 225 6.81 -1.43 -3.09
N VAL A 226 5.99 -0.45 -2.65
CA VAL A 226 5.09 -0.58 -1.49
C VAL A 226 4.07 -1.70 -1.68
N SER A 227 3.41 -1.76 -2.83
CA SER A 227 2.39 -2.77 -3.13
C SER A 227 2.94 -4.19 -3.09
N TYR A 228 4.11 -4.40 -3.70
CA TYR A 228 4.80 -5.70 -3.70
C TYR A 228 5.26 -6.10 -2.30
N ALA A 229 5.81 -5.14 -1.53
CA ALA A 229 6.24 -5.39 -0.16
C ALA A 229 5.08 -5.82 0.73
N ILE A 230 3.92 -5.12 0.65
CA ILE A 230 2.75 -5.47 1.45
C ILE A 230 2.22 -6.86 1.08
N ILE A 231 2.07 -7.17 -0.21
CA ILE A 231 1.61 -8.49 -0.64
C ILE A 231 2.56 -9.58 -0.15
N PHE A 232 3.86 -9.40 -0.33
CA PHE A 232 4.84 -10.38 0.12
C PHE A 232 4.77 -10.58 1.64
N CYS A 233 4.69 -9.49 2.41
CA CYS A 233 4.54 -9.58 3.86
C CYS A 233 3.21 -10.22 4.28
N ASN A 234 2.11 -9.98 3.56
CA ASN A 234 0.83 -10.65 3.84
C ASN A 234 0.95 -12.17 3.74
N LEU A 235 1.71 -12.69 2.76
CA LEU A 235 1.96 -14.12 2.64
C LEU A 235 2.80 -14.67 3.81
N LEU A 236 3.61 -13.83 4.46
CA LEU A 236 4.41 -14.22 5.62
C LEU A 236 3.65 -14.13 6.96
N VAL A 237 2.47 -13.53 6.99
CA VAL A 237 1.68 -13.37 8.24
C VAL A 237 1.47 -14.67 8.99
N PRO A 238 1.08 -15.80 8.36
CA PRO A 238 0.92 -17.06 9.08
C PRO A 238 2.22 -17.55 9.75
N LEU A 239 3.39 -17.27 9.14
CA LEU A 239 4.69 -17.60 9.72
C LEU A 239 5.02 -16.70 10.90
N ILE A 240 4.76 -15.38 10.76
CA ILE A 240 4.95 -14.40 11.84
C ILE A 240 4.08 -14.77 13.04
N GLU A 241 2.81 -15.10 12.82
CA GLU A 241 1.89 -15.48 13.89
C GLU A 241 2.32 -16.77 14.59
N ARG A 242 2.80 -17.76 13.86
CA ARG A 242 3.30 -19.02 14.44
C ARG A 242 4.42 -18.79 15.47
N VAL A 243 5.26 -17.77 15.25
CA VAL A 243 6.37 -17.43 16.15
C VAL A 243 5.94 -16.47 17.26
N THR A 244 4.96 -15.61 17.00
CA THR A 244 4.57 -14.52 17.90
C THR A 244 3.33 -14.81 18.76
N THR A 245 2.59 -15.89 18.46
CA THR A 245 1.42 -16.28 19.25
C THR A 245 1.87 -16.77 20.63
N PRO A 246 1.31 -16.23 21.72
CA PRO A 246 1.65 -16.67 23.07
C PRO A 246 1.21 -18.13 23.28
N THR A 247 2.01 -18.88 24.02
CA THR A 247 1.66 -20.24 24.44
C THR A 247 0.42 -20.22 25.34
N ALA A 248 -0.50 -21.16 25.11
CA ALA A 248 -1.71 -21.27 25.92
C ALA A 248 -1.38 -21.48 27.41
N PHE A 249 -2.18 -20.90 28.29
CA PHE A 249 -2.04 -21.05 29.73
C PHE A 249 -2.06 -22.55 30.10
N GLY A 250 -1.10 -23.03 30.87
CA GLY A 250 -0.95 -24.45 31.25
C GLY A 250 -0.15 -25.33 30.29
N LYS A 251 0.24 -24.85 29.10
CA LYS A 251 1.17 -25.53 28.18
C LYS A 251 2.62 -25.04 28.30
N GLY A 252 2.94 -24.35 29.39
CA GLY A 252 4.28 -23.87 29.68
C GLY A 252 5.21 -25.01 30.05
N GLY A 253 6.22 -25.26 29.23
CA GLY A 253 7.38 -26.07 29.59
C GLY A 253 7.48 -27.43 28.96
N LYS A 254 7.69 -27.50 27.66
CA LYS A 254 8.69 -28.42 27.10
C LYS A 254 9.61 -27.59 26.21
N LYS A 255 10.78 -27.25 26.78
CA LYS A 255 11.97 -26.86 26.00
C LYS A 255 12.43 -28.05 25.17
#